data_e9eadfa4d4bf8a7c7559f8197a3219db
#
_entry.id   e9eadfa4d4bf8a7c7559f8197a3219db
#
_cell.length_a   1.000
_cell.length_b   1.000
_cell.length_c   1.000
_cell.angle_alpha   90.00
_cell.angle_beta   90.00
_cell.angle_gamma   90.00
#
_symmetry.space_group_name_H-M   'P 1'
#
loop_
_entity.id
_entity.type
_entity.pdbx_description
1 polymer ?
#
loop_
_entity_poly.entity_id
_entity_poly.type
_entity_poly.pdbx_seq_one_letter_code
_entity_poly.pdbx_strand_id
1 'polypeptide(L)'
;IKIYFLLVIILATTKINAQSPVAEPQLVLAPSNPYTRLDHSTMRCQYRQTIVNDPRNPEKSTRENIMLLQIGKDVSRYSDIKKIMGDSLMLALEKQGADNNTIIRKLLPLERGRSSEVILKNYPKGKITFTNYLMASYLYEEVYKAPNWKLGQDTTTILGYPCRLATTSFRGRN
;
A
#
# COMPACT_ATOMS: atom_id res chain seq x y z
N ILE A 1 36.79 81.56 -16.05
CA ILE A 1 36.52 80.77 -14.81
C ILE A 1 35.92 79.46 -15.26
N LYS A 2 36.74 78.35 -15.20
CA LYS A 2 36.24 76.98 -15.48
C LYS A 2 35.85 76.31 -14.17
N ILE A 3 34.58 76.02 -14.02
CA ILE A 3 34.04 75.28 -12.87
C ILE A 3 34.09 73.83 -13.23
N TYR A 4 34.90 73.02 -12.53
CA TYR A 4 34.91 71.58 -12.63
C TYR A 4 33.86 70.99 -11.62
N PHE A 5 32.86 70.34 -12.15
CA PHE A 5 31.86 69.61 -11.36
C PHE A 5 32.46 68.23 -11.04
N LEU A 6 32.79 68.02 -9.79
CA LEU A 6 33.26 66.70 -9.33
C LEU A 6 32.04 65.81 -9.00
N LEU A 7 31.77 64.89 -9.88
CA LEU A 7 30.71 63.92 -9.67
C LEU A 7 31.24 62.80 -8.76
N VAL A 8 30.83 62.81 -7.48
CA VAL A 8 31.13 61.73 -6.54
C VAL A 8 30.12 60.65 -6.73
N ILE A 9 30.50 59.53 -7.38
CA ILE A 9 29.67 58.31 -7.48
C ILE A 9 29.81 57.51 -6.16
N ILE A 10 28.83 57.57 -5.32
CA ILE A 10 28.73 56.70 -4.12
C ILE A 10 28.29 55.33 -4.59
N LEU A 11 29.21 54.36 -4.67
CA LEU A 11 28.91 52.96 -4.85
C LEU A 11 28.28 52.42 -3.53
N ALA A 12 26.97 52.38 -3.49
CA ALA A 12 26.29 51.67 -2.42
C ALA A 12 26.46 50.15 -2.68
N THR A 13 27.36 49.51 -1.96
CA THR A 13 27.44 48.03 -1.92
C THR A 13 26.27 47.47 -1.11
N THR A 14 25.19 47.11 -1.78
CA THR A 14 24.14 46.35 -1.16
C THR A 14 24.67 44.93 -0.88
N LYS A 15 24.86 44.59 0.40
CA LYS A 15 25.13 43.24 0.81
C LYS A 15 23.84 42.42 0.53
N ILE A 16 23.90 41.59 -0.49
CA ILE A 16 22.87 40.57 -0.73
C ILE A 16 23.02 39.56 0.42
N ASN A 17 22.16 39.65 1.40
CA ASN A 17 22.03 38.58 2.38
C ASN A 17 21.54 37.35 1.61
N ALA A 18 22.41 36.37 1.45
CA ALA A 18 22.01 35.04 0.98
C ALA A 18 20.91 34.54 1.93
N GLN A 19 19.75 34.31 1.36
CA GLN A 19 18.65 33.68 2.08
C GLN A 19 19.14 32.38 2.73
N SER A 20 18.82 32.22 3.99
CA SER A 20 19.05 30.95 4.70
C SER A 20 18.56 29.80 3.82
N PRO A 21 19.30 28.68 3.76
CA PRO A 21 18.83 27.53 2.99
C PRO A 21 17.42 27.21 3.44
N VAL A 22 16.49 27.20 2.48
CA VAL A 22 15.13 26.71 2.72
C VAL A 22 15.29 25.30 3.26
N ALA A 23 14.89 25.09 4.50
CA ALA A 23 14.94 23.76 5.09
C ALA A 23 14.17 22.81 4.16
N GLU A 24 14.86 21.78 3.65
CA GLU A 24 14.20 20.76 2.87
C GLU A 24 13.01 20.22 3.67
N PRO A 25 11.82 20.06 3.05
CA PRO A 25 10.68 19.54 3.75
C PRO A 25 11.03 18.13 4.27
N GLN A 26 11.22 18.01 5.58
CA GLN A 26 11.43 16.72 6.20
C GLN A 26 10.14 15.94 6.10
N LEU A 27 10.21 14.76 5.47
CA LEU A 27 9.10 13.82 5.46
C LEU A 27 8.88 13.33 6.90
N VAL A 28 7.86 13.90 7.55
CA VAL A 28 7.43 13.46 8.88
C VAL A 28 6.48 12.29 8.66
N LEU A 29 6.93 11.09 9.02
CA LEU A 29 6.04 9.92 9.06
C LEU A 29 5.01 10.15 10.17
N ALA A 30 3.73 10.01 9.84
CA ALA A 30 2.71 10.01 10.87
C ALA A 30 2.98 8.85 11.85
N PRO A 31 2.81 9.05 13.16
CA PRO A 31 2.98 7.97 14.12
C PRO A 31 2.05 6.81 13.74
N SER A 32 2.56 5.59 13.81
CA SER A 32 1.75 4.41 13.53
C SER A 32 0.61 4.35 14.52
N ASN A 33 -0.62 4.27 14.02
CA ASN A 33 -1.76 3.95 14.88
C ASN A 33 -1.52 2.59 15.52
N PRO A 34 -1.84 2.42 16.82
CA PRO A 34 -1.71 1.13 17.47
C PRO A 34 -2.54 0.10 16.70
N TYR A 35 -1.86 -0.93 16.16
CA TYR A 35 -2.56 -1.98 15.44
C TYR A 35 -3.46 -2.75 16.39
N THR A 36 -4.74 -2.79 16.07
CA THR A 36 -5.69 -3.62 16.79
C THR A 36 -5.70 -5.00 16.16
N ARG A 37 -5.48 -6.03 16.98
CA ARG A 37 -5.64 -7.42 16.53
C ARG A 37 -7.11 -7.72 16.33
N LEU A 38 -7.52 -8.03 15.10
CA LEU A 38 -8.90 -8.33 14.78
C LEU A 38 -9.23 -9.81 14.98
N ASP A 39 -8.29 -10.71 14.62
CA ASP A 39 -8.47 -12.15 14.68
C ASP A 39 -7.10 -12.87 14.62
N HIS A 40 -7.11 -14.20 14.77
CA HIS A 40 -5.97 -15.08 14.54
C HIS A 40 -6.12 -15.83 13.23
N SER A 41 -5.13 -15.73 12.35
CA SER A 41 -5.14 -16.47 11.10
C SER A 41 -4.89 -17.96 11.35
N THR A 42 -5.85 -18.81 10.97
CA THR A 42 -5.76 -20.26 11.02
C THR A 42 -5.28 -20.87 9.70
N MET A 43 -5.47 -20.14 8.59
CA MET A 43 -5.04 -20.53 7.25
C MET A 43 -4.45 -19.34 6.51
N ARG A 44 -3.44 -19.61 5.66
CA ARG A 44 -2.82 -18.62 4.77
C ARG A 44 -2.67 -19.19 3.38
N CYS A 45 -3.12 -18.44 2.38
CA CYS A 45 -2.98 -18.80 0.98
C CYS A 45 -2.25 -17.68 0.23
N GLN A 46 -1.26 -18.03 -0.58
CA GLN A 46 -0.56 -17.07 -1.44
C GLN A 46 -1.10 -17.17 -2.87
N TYR A 47 -1.24 -16.01 -3.49
CA TYR A 47 -1.69 -15.87 -4.87
C TYR A 47 -0.69 -15.03 -5.65
N ARG A 48 -0.38 -15.43 -6.87
CA ARG A 48 0.30 -14.58 -7.84
C ARG A 48 -0.77 -13.75 -8.55
N GLN A 49 -0.68 -12.44 -8.41
CA GLN A 49 -1.55 -11.50 -9.11
C GLN A 49 -0.76 -10.88 -10.26
N THR A 50 -1.21 -11.13 -11.48
CA THR A 50 -0.65 -10.51 -12.69
C THR A 50 -1.56 -9.36 -13.12
N ILE A 51 -1.00 -8.17 -13.25
CA ILE A 51 -1.71 -6.96 -13.68
C ILE A 51 -1.09 -6.48 -14.97
N VAL A 52 -1.91 -6.37 -16.02
CA VAL A 52 -1.55 -5.80 -17.31
C VAL A 52 -2.10 -4.38 -17.38
N ASN A 53 -1.22 -3.37 -17.28
CA ASN A 53 -1.65 -1.97 -17.27
C ASN A 53 -2.04 -1.45 -18.67
N ASP A 54 -1.37 -1.92 -19.71
CA ASP A 54 -1.72 -1.61 -21.11
C ASP A 54 -1.88 -2.92 -21.89
N PRO A 55 -3.11 -3.36 -22.18
CA PRO A 55 -3.39 -4.56 -22.94
C PRO A 55 -2.79 -4.58 -24.36
N ARG A 56 -2.49 -3.40 -24.93
CA ARG A 56 -1.88 -3.28 -26.26
C ARG A 56 -0.38 -3.53 -26.24
N ASN A 57 0.23 -3.46 -25.04
CA ASN A 57 1.66 -3.70 -24.86
C ASN A 57 1.92 -4.49 -23.55
N PRO A 58 1.42 -5.72 -23.47
CA PRO A 58 1.44 -6.51 -22.25
C PRO A 58 2.85 -6.80 -21.75
N GLU A 59 3.80 -7.07 -22.67
CA GLU A 59 5.18 -7.42 -22.32
C GLU A 59 5.91 -6.31 -21.51
N LYS A 60 5.59 -5.04 -21.78
CA LYS A 60 6.21 -3.89 -21.11
C LYS A 60 5.37 -3.33 -19.97
N SER A 61 4.11 -3.74 -19.86
CA SER A 61 3.15 -3.18 -18.91
C SER A 61 2.65 -4.17 -17.86
N THR A 62 3.18 -5.38 -17.87
CA THR A 62 2.82 -6.42 -16.90
C THR A 62 3.63 -6.29 -15.63
N ARG A 63 2.95 -6.37 -14.49
CA ARG A 63 3.57 -6.48 -13.18
C ARG A 63 2.97 -7.64 -12.40
N GLU A 64 3.76 -8.23 -11.51
CA GLU A 64 3.33 -9.30 -10.62
C GLU A 64 3.45 -8.89 -9.16
N ASN A 65 2.42 -9.22 -8.39
CA ASN A 65 2.41 -9.07 -6.94
C ASN A 65 2.14 -10.44 -6.30
N ILE A 66 2.69 -10.66 -5.13
CA ILE A 66 2.32 -11.81 -4.31
C ILE A 66 1.31 -11.32 -3.27
N MET A 67 0.07 -11.78 -3.42
CA MET A 67 -1.01 -11.46 -2.51
C MET A 67 -1.14 -12.56 -1.47
N LEU A 68 -1.42 -12.18 -0.23
CA LEU A 68 -1.66 -13.09 0.88
C LEU A 68 -3.10 -12.98 1.36
N LEU A 69 -3.82 -14.10 1.33
CA LEU A 69 -5.10 -14.27 2.01
C LEU A 69 -4.85 -14.92 3.36
N GLN A 70 -5.20 -14.22 4.41
CA GLN A 70 -5.21 -14.70 5.79
C GLN A 70 -6.66 -14.96 6.21
N ILE A 71 -6.95 -16.16 6.64
CA ILE A 71 -8.29 -16.58 7.07
C ILE A 71 -8.25 -16.86 8.56
N GLY A 72 -9.02 -16.09 9.33
CA GLY A 72 -9.26 -16.32 10.74
C GLY A 72 -10.62 -16.99 10.97
N LYS A 73 -11.02 -17.05 12.23
CA LYS A 73 -12.33 -17.58 12.62
C LYS A 73 -13.47 -16.69 12.13
N ASP A 74 -13.34 -15.40 12.34
CA ASP A 74 -14.40 -14.43 12.07
C ASP A 74 -14.06 -13.48 10.94
N VAL A 75 -12.77 -13.13 10.77
CA VAL A 75 -12.28 -12.12 9.82
C VAL A 75 -11.30 -12.74 8.84
N SER A 76 -11.36 -12.33 7.58
CA SER A 76 -10.32 -12.64 6.60
C SER A 76 -9.73 -11.35 6.05
N ARG A 77 -8.40 -11.37 5.79
CA ARG A 77 -7.65 -10.26 5.19
C ARG A 77 -6.96 -10.71 3.92
N TYR A 78 -7.13 -9.94 2.85
CA TYR A 78 -6.40 -10.09 1.59
C TYR A 78 -5.57 -8.84 1.35
N SER A 79 -4.26 -8.97 1.15
CA SER A 79 -3.37 -7.85 0.88
C SER A 79 -2.04 -8.32 0.29
N ASP A 80 -1.29 -7.38 -0.29
CA ASP A 80 0.07 -7.64 -0.77
C ASP A 80 0.99 -8.06 0.38
N ILE A 81 1.81 -9.10 0.17
CA ILE A 81 2.73 -9.61 1.19
C ILE A 81 3.77 -8.56 1.58
N LYS A 82 4.24 -7.74 0.64
CA LYS A 82 5.18 -6.64 0.91
C LYS A 82 4.58 -5.60 1.84
N LYS A 83 3.24 -5.33 1.71
CA LYS A 83 2.56 -4.44 2.64
C LYS A 83 2.58 -4.99 4.06
N ILE A 84 2.28 -6.27 4.24
CA ILE A 84 2.30 -6.93 5.56
C ILE A 84 3.72 -6.89 6.16
N MET A 85 4.74 -7.17 5.35
CA MET A 85 6.13 -7.10 5.76
C MET A 85 6.56 -5.67 6.12
N GLY A 86 6.14 -4.69 5.32
CA GLY A 86 6.40 -3.27 5.57
C GLY A 86 5.77 -2.79 6.87
N ASP A 87 4.48 -3.09 7.09
CA ASP A 87 3.77 -2.77 8.33
C ASP A 87 4.48 -3.37 9.57
N SER A 88 4.90 -4.63 9.47
CA SER A 88 5.62 -5.33 10.56
C SER A 88 7.01 -4.74 10.82
N LEU A 89 7.75 -4.43 9.75
CA LEU A 89 9.08 -3.83 9.84
C LEU A 89 9.01 -2.42 10.42
N MET A 90 8.05 -1.62 10.00
CA MET A 90 7.81 -0.27 10.54
C MET A 90 7.62 -0.31 12.05
N LEU A 91 6.70 -1.17 12.54
CA LEU A 91 6.48 -1.35 13.97
C LEU A 91 7.75 -1.78 14.74
N ALA A 92 8.53 -2.68 14.17
CA ALA A 92 9.76 -3.15 14.80
C ALA A 92 10.80 -2.01 14.91
N LEU A 93 10.95 -1.21 13.85
CA LEU A 93 11.87 -0.08 13.82
C LEU A 93 11.46 1.04 14.77
N GLU A 94 10.16 1.36 14.85
CA GLU A 94 9.63 2.34 15.80
C GLU A 94 9.87 1.91 17.25
N LYS A 95 9.65 0.63 17.57
CA LYS A 95 9.95 0.10 18.91
C LYS A 95 11.43 0.17 19.27
N GLN A 96 12.32 0.11 18.28
CA GLN A 96 13.77 0.27 18.45
C GLN A 96 14.21 1.73 18.52
N GLY A 97 13.31 2.69 18.36
CA GLY A 97 13.62 4.12 18.33
C GLY A 97 14.41 4.54 17.07
N ALA A 98 14.24 3.84 15.95
CA ALA A 98 14.91 4.17 14.71
C ALA A 98 14.45 5.55 14.20
N ASP A 99 15.40 6.33 13.65
CA ASP A 99 15.09 7.61 13.04
C ASP A 99 14.33 7.46 11.70
N ASN A 100 13.64 8.53 11.28
CA ASN A 100 12.82 8.53 10.08
C ASN A 100 13.58 8.15 8.80
N ASN A 101 14.83 8.59 8.65
CA ASN A 101 15.63 8.28 7.46
C ASN A 101 15.96 6.78 7.39
N THR A 102 16.26 6.18 8.53
CA THR A 102 16.48 4.73 8.64
C THR A 102 15.21 3.96 8.31
N ILE A 103 14.05 4.38 8.83
CA ILE A 103 12.75 3.77 8.55
C ILE A 103 12.45 3.83 7.06
N ILE A 104 12.51 5.02 6.45
CA ILE A 104 12.23 5.23 5.02
C ILE A 104 13.15 4.36 4.16
N ARG A 105 14.45 4.38 4.41
CA ARG A 105 15.44 3.61 3.64
C ARG A 105 15.17 2.10 3.69
N LYS A 106 14.76 1.56 4.83
CA LYS A 106 14.46 0.13 5.01
C LYS A 106 13.12 -0.27 4.42
N LEU A 107 12.12 0.63 4.42
CA LEU A 107 10.80 0.35 3.85
C LEU A 107 10.77 0.49 2.32
N LEU A 108 11.59 1.37 1.74
CA LEU A 108 11.55 1.68 0.31
C LEU A 108 11.57 0.46 -0.63
N PRO A 109 12.36 -0.61 -0.39
CA PRO A 109 12.31 -1.80 -1.24
C PRO A 109 10.96 -2.54 -1.19
N LEU A 110 10.25 -2.49 -0.05
CA LEU A 110 8.94 -3.10 0.13
C LEU A 110 7.82 -2.25 -0.47
N GLU A 111 8.02 -0.92 -0.55
CA GLU A 111 7.04 0.00 -1.14
C GLU A 111 7.00 -0.09 -2.68
N ARG A 112 8.12 -0.43 -3.31
CA ARG A 112 8.22 -0.46 -4.77
C ARG A 112 7.37 -1.57 -5.38
N GLY A 113 6.42 -1.17 -6.25
CA GLY A 113 5.60 -2.07 -7.05
C GLY A 113 4.59 -2.89 -6.26
N ARG A 114 4.44 -2.69 -4.94
CA ARG A 114 3.42 -3.37 -4.15
C ARG A 114 2.01 -2.84 -4.46
N SER A 115 1.01 -3.65 -4.20
CA SER A 115 -0.38 -3.18 -4.15
C SER A 115 -0.64 -2.49 -2.81
N SER A 116 -1.33 -1.36 -2.86
CA SER A 116 -1.83 -0.67 -1.67
C SER A 116 -3.18 -1.20 -1.18
N GLU A 117 -3.81 -2.07 -1.98
CA GLU A 117 -5.14 -2.61 -1.66
C GLU A 117 -5.10 -3.54 -0.44
N VAL A 118 -6.05 -3.34 0.45
CA VAL A 118 -6.35 -4.27 1.54
C VAL A 118 -7.86 -4.52 1.54
N ILE A 119 -8.24 -5.79 1.56
CA ILE A 119 -9.63 -6.21 1.66
C ILE A 119 -9.81 -6.96 2.98
N LEU A 120 -10.75 -6.48 3.80
CA LEU A 120 -11.17 -7.15 5.02
C LEU A 120 -12.59 -7.69 4.82
N LYS A 121 -12.76 -8.99 4.98
CA LYS A 121 -14.08 -9.62 4.95
C LYS A 121 -14.59 -9.82 6.36
N ASN A 122 -15.86 -9.48 6.59
CA ASN A 122 -16.56 -9.55 7.87
C ASN A 122 -15.97 -8.62 8.95
N TYR A 123 -15.37 -7.51 8.51
CA TYR A 123 -14.96 -6.42 9.39
C TYR A 123 -15.25 -5.05 8.72
N PRO A 124 -16.20 -4.27 9.28
CA PRO A 124 -17.11 -4.60 10.38
C PRO A 124 -17.98 -5.84 10.07
N LYS A 125 -18.56 -6.47 11.10
CA LYS A 125 -19.36 -7.70 10.95
C LYS A 125 -20.43 -7.56 9.86
N GLY A 126 -20.50 -8.53 8.96
CA GLY A 126 -21.43 -8.54 7.82
C GLY A 126 -21.03 -7.65 6.65
N LYS A 127 -19.85 -7.03 6.67
CA LYS A 127 -19.35 -6.16 5.59
C LYS A 127 -18.06 -6.67 4.98
N ILE A 128 -17.76 -6.16 3.79
CA ILE A 128 -16.42 -6.17 3.19
C ILE A 128 -15.94 -4.73 3.19
N THR A 129 -14.74 -4.52 3.72
CA THR A 129 -14.06 -3.23 3.71
C THR A 129 -12.90 -3.27 2.74
N PHE A 130 -12.86 -2.31 1.85
CA PHE A 130 -11.79 -2.10 0.88
C PHE A 130 -11.03 -0.84 1.29
N THR A 131 -9.72 -0.95 1.42
CA THR A 131 -8.85 0.22 1.56
C THR A 131 -7.85 0.23 0.43
N ASN A 132 -7.56 1.40 -0.07
CA ASN A 132 -6.55 1.58 -1.11
C ASN A 132 -5.94 2.97 -0.98
N TYR A 133 -4.82 3.20 -1.69
CA TYR A 133 -4.12 4.47 -1.73
C TYR A 133 -3.89 4.86 -3.20
N LEU A 134 -4.42 6.00 -3.57
CA LEU A 134 -4.08 6.66 -4.84
C LEU A 134 -3.52 8.02 -4.50
N MET A 135 -3.76 9.08 -4.46
CA MET A 135 -3.13 10.31 -3.93
C MET A 135 -3.44 10.51 -2.44
N ALA A 136 -4.51 9.88 -1.98
CA ALA A 136 -4.93 9.83 -0.58
C ALA A 136 -5.41 8.42 -0.24
N SER A 137 -5.43 8.11 1.05
CA SER A 137 -6.06 6.87 1.52
C SER A 137 -7.57 7.00 1.45
N TYR A 138 -8.23 6.03 0.86
CA TYR A 138 -9.68 5.94 0.88
C TYR A 138 -10.13 4.55 1.33
N LEU A 139 -11.31 4.55 1.93
CA LEU A 139 -11.96 3.36 2.44
C LEU A 139 -13.42 3.37 1.98
N TYR A 140 -13.90 2.24 1.49
CA TYR A 140 -15.32 2.04 1.28
C TYR A 140 -15.75 0.66 1.79
N GLU A 141 -17.02 0.55 2.10
CA GLU A 141 -17.62 -0.66 2.65
C GLU A 141 -18.82 -1.08 1.83
N GLU A 142 -19.00 -2.38 1.69
CA GLU A 142 -20.21 -2.96 1.12
C GLU A 142 -20.73 -4.11 1.98
N VAL A 143 -22.03 -4.38 1.91
CA VAL A 143 -22.61 -5.52 2.60
C VAL A 143 -22.06 -6.81 2.01
N TYR A 144 -21.55 -7.69 2.87
CA TYR A 144 -21.10 -9.00 2.43
C TYR A 144 -22.29 -9.87 2.04
N LYS A 145 -22.35 -10.24 0.75
CA LYS A 145 -23.28 -11.21 0.22
C LYS A 145 -22.49 -12.48 -0.11
N ALA A 146 -22.78 -13.58 0.58
CA ALA A 146 -22.13 -14.86 0.29
C ALA A 146 -22.57 -15.37 -1.07
N PRO A 147 -21.66 -15.85 -1.92
CA PRO A 147 -22.04 -16.60 -3.11
C PRO A 147 -22.78 -17.89 -2.73
N ASN A 148 -23.79 -18.24 -3.49
CA ASN A 148 -24.52 -19.49 -3.29
C ASN A 148 -23.84 -20.60 -4.10
N TRP A 149 -23.00 -21.40 -3.44
CA TRP A 149 -22.25 -22.48 -4.05
C TRP A 149 -23.08 -23.76 -4.22
N LYS A 150 -23.03 -24.33 -5.41
CA LYS A 150 -23.59 -25.65 -5.72
C LYS A 150 -22.43 -26.63 -5.85
N LEU A 151 -22.42 -27.66 -5.00
CA LEU A 151 -21.42 -28.73 -5.06
C LEU A 151 -21.81 -29.76 -6.12
N GLY A 152 -20.94 -29.99 -7.11
CA GLY A 152 -21.08 -31.03 -8.13
C GLY A 152 -20.67 -32.40 -7.60
N GLN A 153 -20.77 -33.43 -8.44
CA GLN A 153 -20.30 -34.78 -8.14
C GLN A 153 -18.85 -35.03 -8.58
N ASP A 154 -18.35 -34.20 -9.50
CA ASP A 154 -17.01 -34.35 -10.06
C ASP A 154 -15.95 -34.10 -9.01
N THR A 155 -14.95 -34.96 -8.97
CA THR A 155 -13.81 -34.88 -8.06
C THR A 155 -12.51 -34.91 -8.82
N THR A 156 -11.49 -34.26 -8.32
CA THR A 156 -10.14 -34.29 -8.85
C THR A 156 -9.13 -34.10 -7.73
N THR A 157 -7.85 -34.38 -8.02
CA THR A 157 -6.76 -34.11 -7.08
C THR A 157 -5.91 -32.97 -7.58
N ILE A 158 -5.76 -31.91 -6.79
CA ILE A 158 -4.94 -30.74 -7.11
C ILE A 158 -3.85 -30.62 -6.05
N LEU A 159 -2.59 -30.69 -6.44
CA LEU A 159 -1.43 -30.61 -5.54
C LEU A 159 -1.52 -31.60 -4.35
N GLY A 160 -2.06 -32.80 -4.58
CA GLY A 160 -2.24 -33.83 -3.54
C GLY A 160 -3.51 -33.66 -2.69
N TYR A 161 -4.29 -32.62 -2.88
CA TYR A 161 -5.54 -32.41 -2.16
C TYR A 161 -6.74 -32.93 -2.95
N PRO A 162 -7.61 -33.74 -2.35
CA PRO A 162 -8.86 -34.13 -2.99
C PRO A 162 -9.78 -32.91 -3.10
N CYS A 163 -10.17 -32.57 -4.31
CA CYS A 163 -11.02 -31.44 -4.60
C CYS A 163 -12.35 -31.89 -5.20
N ARG A 164 -13.40 -31.14 -4.94
CA ARG A 164 -14.74 -31.35 -5.51
C ARG A 164 -15.17 -30.12 -6.28
N LEU A 165 -15.81 -30.32 -7.43
CA LEU A 165 -16.34 -29.22 -8.23
C LEU A 165 -17.38 -28.43 -7.44
N ALA A 166 -17.26 -27.12 -7.43
CA ALA A 166 -18.23 -26.19 -6.90
C ALA A 166 -18.49 -25.07 -7.90
N THR A 167 -19.74 -24.79 -8.18
CA THR A 167 -20.15 -23.73 -9.12
C THR A 167 -21.02 -22.69 -8.42
N THR A 168 -20.95 -21.47 -8.88
CA THR A 168 -21.81 -20.36 -8.41
C THR A 168 -21.97 -19.35 -9.53
N SER A 169 -23.10 -18.68 -9.58
CA SER A 169 -23.27 -17.47 -10.37
C SER A 169 -23.37 -16.27 -9.44
N PHE A 170 -22.43 -15.36 -9.53
CA PHE A 170 -22.34 -14.22 -8.62
C PHE A 170 -21.81 -12.97 -9.33
N ARG A 171 -22.56 -11.86 -9.26
CA ARG A 171 -22.21 -10.57 -9.87
C ARG A 171 -21.86 -10.67 -11.37
N GLY A 172 -22.66 -11.46 -12.12
CA GLY A 172 -22.48 -11.63 -13.57
C GLY A 172 -21.30 -12.51 -13.99
N ARG A 173 -20.74 -13.30 -13.05
CA ARG A 173 -19.69 -14.31 -13.28
C ARG A 173 -20.20 -15.68 -12.87
N ASN A 174 -19.81 -16.71 -13.64
CA ASN A 174 -20.11 -18.11 -13.38
C ASN A 174 -18.86 -18.85 -12.97
#